data_ffaf84db133bf63f96833bee6da213bb
#
_entry.id   ffaf84db133bf63f96833bee6da213bb
#
_cell.length_a   1.000
_cell.length_b   1.000
_cell.length_c   1.000
_cell.angle_alpha   90.00
_cell.angle_beta   90.00
_cell.angle_gamma   90.00
#
_symmetry.space_group_name_H-M   'P 1'
#
loop_
_entity.id
_entity.type
_entity.pdbx_description
1 polymer ?
#
loop_
_entity_poly.entity_id
_entity_poly.type
_entity_poly.pdbx_seq_one_letter_code
_entity_poly.pdbx_strand_id
1 'polypeptide(L)'
;MIAVPASRLPMRLSLVVLAAATLGACQQRSGPKVSEPSPLVPAPLVLPTGSGCGPEIARTKAIVDSDVATGNLNKPVGDRFNADLSQAAAKCAAGKFGEALHLLAAAKSRYGYR
;
A
#
# COMPACT_ATOMS: atom_id res chain seq x y z
N MET A 1 0.17 -47.34 -20.63
CA MET A 1 -0.41 -46.77 -21.87
C MET A 1 -1.73 -46.13 -21.52
N ILE A 2 -1.77 -44.85 -21.29
CA ILE A 2 -3.01 -44.11 -21.01
C ILE A 2 -3.08 -42.97 -22.03
N ALA A 3 -4.08 -43.05 -22.90
CA ALA A 3 -4.30 -42.12 -23.98
C ALA A 3 -4.94 -40.82 -23.48
N VAL A 4 -4.40 -39.69 -23.90
CA VAL A 4 -4.94 -38.34 -23.65
C VAL A 4 -5.85 -37.99 -24.83
N PRO A 5 -7.12 -37.64 -24.63
CA PRO A 5 -7.97 -37.16 -25.68
C PRO A 5 -7.72 -35.68 -25.96
N ALA A 6 -7.42 -35.37 -27.19
CA ALA A 6 -7.34 -34.02 -27.73
C ALA A 6 -8.74 -33.43 -27.85
N SER A 7 -9.03 -32.42 -27.04
CA SER A 7 -10.25 -31.62 -27.20
C SER A 7 -10.03 -30.51 -28.21
N ARG A 8 -10.75 -30.64 -29.31
CA ARG A 8 -10.82 -29.70 -30.41
C ARG A 8 -11.61 -28.45 -30.01
N LEU A 9 -11.00 -27.28 -30.12
CA LEU A 9 -11.68 -25.98 -30.08
C LEU A 9 -12.56 -25.83 -31.32
N PRO A 10 -13.79 -25.40 -31.19
CA PRO A 10 -14.53 -24.83 -32.32
C PRO A 10 -14.24 -23.34 -32.42
N MET A 11 -13.56 -23.01 -33.48
CA MET A 11 -13.39 -21.69 -34.02
C MET A 11 -14.76 -21.16 -34.45
N ARG A 12 -15.33 -20.25 -33.67
CA ARG A 12 -16.48 -19.47 -34.12
C ARG A 12 -16.02 -18.09 -34.54
N LEU A 13 -15.85 -17.96 -35.85
CA LEU A 13 -15.94 -16.72 -36.58
C LEU A 13 -17.31 -16.12 -36.31
N SER A 14 -17.35 -14.92 -35.75
CA SER A 14 -18.49 -14.02 -35.87
C SER A 14 -17.99 -12.65 -36.25
N LEU A 15 -18.13 -12.41 -37.49
CA LEU A 15 -18.09 -11.19 -38.24
C LEU A 15 -19.29 -10.30 -37.80
N VAL A 16 -19.18 -8.98 -38.06
CA VAL A 16 -20.29 -7.99 -38.13
C VAL A 16 -20.36 -7.15 -36.84
N VAL A 17 -20.33 -5.81 -36.83
CA VAL A 17 -20.80 -4.78 -37.79
C VAL A 17 -20.19 -3.44 -37.38
N LEU A 18 -19.78 -2.67 -38.36
CA LEU A 18 -19.80 -1.22 -38.45
C LEU A 18 -20.99 -0.60 -37.72
N ALA A 19 -20.77 0.42 -36.92
CA ALA A 19 -21.64 1.59 -36.93
C ALA A 19 -21.07 2.76 -36.14
N ALA A 20 -20.96 3.84 -36.85
CA ALA A 20 -21.28 5.21 -36.48
C ALA A 20 -20.33 5.95 -35.55
N ALA A 21 -19.53 6.76 -36.23
CA ALA A 21 -19.00 8.02 -35.72
C ALA A 21 -20.13 8.90 -35.19
N THR A 22 -20.12 9.20 -33.90
CA THR A 22 -20.74 10.41 -33.38
C THR A 22 -19.62 11.30 -32.88
N LEU A 23 -19.35 12.32 -33.66
CA LEU A 23 -18.67 13.53 -33.24
C LEU A 23 -19.49 14.19 -32.13
N GLY A 24 -19.24 13.76 -30.91
CA GLY A 24 -19.70 14.44 -29.71
C GLY A 24 -18.81 15.64 -29.46
N ALA A 25 -19.33 16.82 -29.75
CA ALA A 25 -18.73 18.09 -29.50
C ALA A 25 -18.16 18.13 -28.06
N CYS A 26 -16.88 18.41 -27.93
CA CYS A 26 -16.28 18.87 -26.69
C CYS A 26 -16.90 20.20 -26.30
N GLN A 27 -17.98 20.15 -25.54
CA GLN A 27 -18.40 21.32 -24.77
C GLN A 27 -17.38 21.49 -23.65
N GLN A 28 -16.39 22.32 -23.91
CA GLN A 28 -15.65 22.97 -22.84
C GLN A 28 -16.61 23.82 -22.04
N ARG A 29 -17.25 23.22 -21.06
CA ARG A 29 -17.79 23.98 -19.97
C ARG A 29 -16.63 24.56 -19.21
N SER A 30 -16.43 25.87 -19.40
CA SER A 30 -15.66 26.69 -18.45
C SER A 30 -16.45 26.64 -17.12
N GLY A 31 -16.29 25.56 -16.38
CA GLY A 31 -16.70 25.46 -14.99
C GLY A 31 -15.74 26.32 -14.16
N PRO A 32 -16.21 26.84 -13.01
CA PRO A 32 -15.34 27.59 -12.11
C PRO A 32 -14.08 26.76 -11.84
N LYS A 33 -12.93 27.43 -11.82
CA LYS A 33 -11.65 26.82 -11.46
C LYS A 33 -11.83 26.03 -10.17
N VAL A 34 -11.99 24.71 -10.32
CA VAL A 34 -11.80 23.80 -9.21
C VAL A 34 -10.31 23.92 -8.93
N SER A 35 -9.99 24.54 -7.80
CA SER A 35 -8.63 24.53 -7.27
C SER A 35 -8.18 23.08 -7.31
N GLU A 36 -7.13 22.80 -8.07
CA GLU A 36 -6.46 21.52 -8.06
C GLU A 36 -6.25 21.14 -6.59
N PRO A 37 -6.72 19.97 -6.15
CA PRO A 37 -6.39 19.53 -4.80
C PRO A 37 -4.88 19.47 -4.74
N SER A 38 -4.29 20.37 -3.94
CA SER A 38 -2.88 20.26 -3.57
C SER A 38 -2.61 18.82 -3.19
N PRO A 39 -1.49 18.22 -3.65
CA PRO A 39 -1.16 16.87 -3.24
C PRO A 39 -1.27 16.85 -1.72
N LEU A 40 -2.22 16.06 -1.22
CA LEU A 40 -2.41 15.85 0.21
C LEU A 40 -1.11 15.21 0.71
N VAL A 41 -0.21 16.05 1.19
CA VAL A 41 0.89 15.57 2.02
C VAL A 41 0.19 14.92 3.21
N PRO A 42 0.32 13.60 3.40
CA PRO A 42 -0.32 12.94 4.52
C PRO A 42 0.11 13.66 5.79
N ALA A 43 -0.87 14.13 6.56
CA ALA A 43 -0.56 14.73 7.85
C ALA A 43 0.29 13.73 8.66
N PRO A 44 1.36 14.18 9.33
CA PRO A 44 2.19 13.29 10.12
C PRO A 44 1.31 12.58 11.15
N LEU A 45 1.37 11.25 11.17
CA LEU A 45 0.64 10.43 12.13
C LEU A 45 1.14 10.79 13.55
N VAL A 46 0.25 11.38 14.33
CA VAL A 46 0.54 11.64 15.75
C VAL A 46 0.30 10.34 16.51
N LEU A 47 1.39 9.74 16.98
CA LEU A 47 1.31 8.56 17.82
C LEU A 47 1.01 8.96 19.27
N PRO A 48 0.18 8.17 19.99
CA PRO A 48 -0.01 8.37 21.42
C PRO A 48 1.31 8.34 22.17
N THR A 49 1.49 9.30 23.06
CA THR A 49 2.65 9.38 23.96
C THR A 49 2.36 8.61 25.26
N GLY A 50 3.41 8.23 25.97
CA GLY A 50 3.30 7.47 27.21
C GLY A 50 3.65 5.99 27.03
N SER A 51 2.92 5.09 27.69
CA SER A 51 3.10 3.65 27.55
C SER A 51 2.17 3.10 26.46
N GLY A 52 2.58 2.03 25.79
CA GLY A 52 1.77 1.34 24.81
C GLY A 52 2.35 1.35 23.39
N CYS A 53 1.47 1.26 22.39
CA CYS A 53 1.90 1.05 21.00
C CYS A 53 2.72 2.21 20.42
N GLY A 54 2.45 3.45 20.78
CA GLY A 54 3.15 4.63 20.24
C GLY A 54 4.65 4.58 20.48
N PRO A 55 5.11 4.54 21.74
CA PRO A 55 6.53 4.48 22.08
C PRO A 55 7.23 3.24 21.53
N GLU A 56 6.56 2.08 21.51
CA GLU A 56 7.12 0.84 20.98
C GLU A 56 7.38 0.93 19.46
N ILE A 57 6.42 1.47 18.72
CA ILE A 57 6.56 1.68 17.28
C ILE A 57 7.67 2.70 16.98
N ALA A 58 7.67 3.83 17.71
CA ALA A 58 8.67 4.87 17.54
C ALA A 58 10.10 4.36 17.80
N ARG A 59 10.27 3.58 18.87
CA ARG A 59 11.56 2.93 19.19
C ARG A 59 12.00 1.98 18.09
N THR A 60 11.10 1.10 17.63
CA THR A 60 11.42 0.14 16.57
C THR A 60 11.81 0.86 15.30
N LYS A 61 11.07 1.92 14.93
CA LYS A 61 11.39 2.73 13.75
C LYS A 61 12.79 3.37 13.88
N ALA A 62 13.13 3.94 15.01
CA ALA A 62 14.44 4.54 15.21
C ALA A 62 15.59 3.53 15.07
N ILE A 63 15.39 2.30 15.53
CA ILE A 63 16.38 1.21 15.35
C ILE A 63 16.51 0.86 13.87
N VAL A 64 15.41 0.67 13.16
CA VAL A 64 15.41 0.34 11.73
C VAL A 64 16.10 1.42 10.90
N ASP A 65 15.78 2.69 11.16
CA ASP A 65 16.39 3.83 10.47
C ASP A 65 17.91 3.90 10.74
N SER A 66 18.33 3.63 11.98
CA SER A 66 19.75 3.56 12.35
C SER A 66 20.48 2.40 11.64
N ASP A 67 19.84 1.22 11.58
CA ASP A 67 20.43 0.05 10.91
C ASP A 67 20.57 0.28 9.40
N VAL A 68 19.63 0.96 8.78
CA VAL A 68 19.73 1.38 7.38
C VAL A 68 20.87 2.39 7.20
N ALA A 69 20.96 3.39 8.07
CA ALA A 69 21.98 4.44 7.98
C ALA A 69 23.40 3.90 8.17
N THR A 70 23.57 2.88 8.99
CA THR A 70 24.86 2.23 9.26
C THR A 70 25.18 1.06 8.31
N GLY A 71 24.26 0.71 7.42
CA GLY A 71 24.44 -0.40 6.48
C GLY A 71 24.21 -1.79 7.08
N ASN A 72 23.77 -1.88 8.32
CA ASN A 72 23.41 -3.15 8.97
C ASN A 72 22.15 -3.76 8.37
N LEU A 73 21.27 -2.90 7.85
CA LEU A 73 20.06 -3.29 7.12
C LEU A 73 20.08 -2.63 5.74
N ASN A 74 19.91 -3.41 4.67
CA ASN A 74 19.87 -2.82 3.36
C ASN A 74 18.61 -1.97 3.17
N LYS A 75 18.74 -0.87 2.44
CA LYS A 75 17.67 0.12 2.27
C LYS A 75 16.34 -0.47 1.77
N PRO A 76 16.28 -1.33 0.74
CA PRO A 76 15.01 -1.91 0.28
C PRO A 76 14.27 -2.73 1.36
N VAL A 77 14.98 -3.39 2.25
CA VAL A 77 14.37 -4.11 3.38
C VAL A 77 13.91 -3.14 4.45
N GLY A 78 14.71 -2.13 4.76
CA GLY A 78 14.34 -1.07 5.69
C GLY A 78 13.08 -0.32 5.25
N ASP A 79 12.97 0.00 3.96
CA ASP A 79 11.79 0.66 3.39
C ASP A 79 10.52 -0.20 3.58
N ARG A 80 10.60 -1.50 3.35
CA ARG A 80 9.48 -2.43 3.59
C ARG A 80 9.13 -2.56 5.06
N PHE A 81 10.14 -2.64 5.92
CA PHE A 81 9.90 -2.68 7.36
C PHE A 81 9.21 -1.38 7.83
N ASN A 82 9.68 -0.23 7.40
CA ASN A 82 9.06 1.05 7.71
C ASN A 82 7.61 1.15 7.19
N ALA A 83 7.29 0.53 6.05
CA ALA A 83 5.91 0.45 5.56
C ALA A 83 5.02 -0.40 6.49
N ASP A 84 5.52 -1.53 6.97
CA ASP A 84 4.81 -2.38 7.96
C ASP A 84 4.63 -1.63 9.30
N LEU A 85 5.66 -0.90 9.77
CA LEU A 85 5.55 -0.06 10.97
C LEU A 85 4.52 1.07 10.81
N SER A 86 4.39 1.63 9.61
CA SER A 86 3.39 2.65 9.32
C SER A 86 1.97 2.11 9.43
N GLN A 87 1.73 0.86 9.05
CA GLN A 87 0.43 0.20 9.25
C GLN A 87 0.12 0.03 10.75
N ALA A 88 1.10 -0.41 11.54
CA ALA A 88 0.96 -0.50 12.99
C ALA A 88 0.68 0.88 13.61
N ALA A 89 1.38 1.92 13.14
CA ALA A 89 1.21 3.30 13.60
C ALA A 89 -0.21 3.82 13.32
N ALA A 90 -0.76 3.54 12.13
CA ALA A 90 -2.12 3.93 11.78
C ALA A 90 -3.16 3.27 12.72
N LYS A 91 -2.98 2.00 13.06
CA LYS A 91 -3.84 1.32 14.04
C LYS A 91 -3.70 1.89 15.44
N CYS A 92 -2.48 2.20 15.85
CA CYS A 92 -2.19 2.84 17.13
C CYS A 92 -2.86 4.22 17.23
N ALA A 93 -2.74 5.06 16.20
CA ALA A 93 -3.38 6.37 16.14
C ALA A 93 -4.92 6.28 16.13
N ALA A 94 -5.49 5.22 15.59
CA ALA A 94 -6.92 4.94 15.61
C ALA A 94 -7.42 4.35 16.95
N GLY A 95 -6.57 4.24 17.98
CA GLY A 95 -6.92 3.67 19.27
C GLY A 95 -7.03 2.15 19.29
N LYS A 96 -6.65 1.47 18.21
CA LYS A 96 -6.67 0.00 18.09
C LYS A 96 -5.36 -0.60 18.60
N PHE A 97 -5.10 -0.44 19.88
CA PHE A 97 -3.79 -0.72 20.49
C PHE A 97 -3.37 -2.17 20.36
N GLY A 98 -4.27 -3.13 20.61
CA GLY A 98 -3.97 -4.56 20.47
C GLY A 98 -3.61 -4.94 19.04
N GLU A 99 -4.35 -4.42 18.06
CA GLU A 99 -4.09 -4.63 16.64
C GLU A 99 -2.75 -4.03 16.20
N ALA A 100 -2.45 -2.83 16.71
CA ALA A 100 -1.17 -2.15 16.46
C ALA A 100 0.02 -2.95 17.00
N LEU A 101 -0.06 -3.43 18.23
CA LEU A 101 0.99 -4.24 18.85
C LEU A 101 1.16 -5.58 18.15
N HIS A 102 0.07 -6.19 17.69
CA HIS A 102 0.13 -7.43 16.91
C HIS A 102 0.84 -7.20 15.56
N LEU A 103 0.51 -6.12 14.84
CA LEU A 103 1.19 -5.76 13.60
C LEU A 103 2.67 -5.44 13.82
N LEU A 104 3.00 -4.73 14.89
CA LEU A 104 4.39 -4.46 15.26
C LEU A 104 5.17 -5.75 15.53
N ALA A 105 4.60 -6.67 16.30
CA ALA A 105 5.23 -7.95 16.60
C ALA A 105 5.43 -8.78 15.33
N ALA A 106 4.44 -8.82 14.45
CA ALA A 106 4.54 -9.51 13.16
C ALA A 106 5.63 -8.90 12.26
N ALA A 107 5.72 -7.57 12.21
CA ALA A 107 6.77 -6.88 11.46
C ALA A 107 8.15 -7.21 12.03
N LYS A 108 8.35 -7.06 13.34
CA LYS A 108 9.60 -7.41 14.01
C LYS A 108 10.02 -8.85 13.71
N SER A 109 9.11 -9.80 13.83
CA SER A 109 9.38 -11.21 13.56
C SER A 109 9.79 -11.45 12.10
N ARG A 110 9.11 -10.79 11.14
CA ARG A 110 9.39 -10.91 9.70
C ARG A 110 10.81 -10.50 9.34
N TYR A 111 11.33 -9.47 9.98
CA TYR A 111 12.64 -8.91 9.69
C TYR A 111 13.73 -9.32 10.70
N GLY A 112 13.44 -10.26 11.62
CA GLY A 112 14.39 -10.81 12.57
C GLY A 112 14.68 -9.90 13.77
N TYR A 113 13.85 -8.94 14.05
CA TYR A 113 13.97 -8.08 15.24
C TYR A 113 13.20 -8.68 16.44
N ARG A 114 13.71 -8.46 17.66
CA ARG A 114 13.11 -8.94 18.92
C ARG A 114 12.61 -7.82 19.79
#